data_cdec5fd9b86d1dbc859c261c12ff8ac4
#
_entry.id   cdec5fd9b86d1dbc859c261c12ff8ac4
#
_cell.length_a   1.000
_cell.length_b   1.000
_cell.length_c   1.000
_cell.angle_alpha   90.00
_cell.angle_beta   90.00
_cell.angle_gamma   90.00
#
_symmetry.space_group_name_H-M   'P 1'
#
loop_
_entity.id
_entity.type
_entity.pdbx_description
1 polymer ?
#
loop_
_entity_poly.entity_id
_entity_poly.type
_entity_poly.pdbx_seq_one_letter_code
_entity_poly.pdbx_strand_id
1 'polypeptide(L)'
;MQAINFRTFLGNIIKTHDDVTENKPSLLRVSTITVMGGRSGSTPLNVFTEKFVDGDRGWKLGTTHFNNSLTISKNIGNGKNRSVKLFPNGKIHVTGSSTPLEGLDIIQEIQSIVDEIFPDIKDNPIIPMATQMINATFQVPHGIDQMMLLDLLKTQRKYVSKISFNPETYAAVKCKMFGMSVSIFKTGSVVLAGSNNFKDLAVAYRFLLKILYSKSVVTHSLNIKEREPMWVYQKKKFIQSIRDFYLFSK
;
A
#
# COMPACT_ATOMS: atom_id res chain seq x y z
N MET A 1 13.79 -17.14 9.85
CA MET A 1 12.57 -16.89 9.06
C MET A 1 12.82 -17.47 7.67
N GLN A 2 12.13 -18.56 7.29
CA GLN A 2 12.35 -19.18 5.96
C GLN A 2 11.92 -18.17 4.89
N ALA A 3 12.86 -17.78 4.03
CA ALA A 3 12.57 -17.01 2.84
C ALA A 3 11.59 -17.81 1.98
N ILE A 4 10.34 -17.40 1.96
CA ILE A 4 9.35 -18.01 1.05
C ILE A 4 9.86 -17.73 -0.36
N ASN A 5 10.12 -18.80 -1.12
CA ASN A 5 10.56 -18.68 -2.49
C ASN A 5 9.53 -17.81 -3.26
N PHE A 6 10.01 -16.69 -3.79
CA PHE A 6 9.20 -15.71 -4.51
C PHE A 6 8.38 -16.35 -5.65
N ARG A 7 8.95 -17.32 -6.37
CA ARG A 7 8.23 -18.07 -7.40
C ARG A 7 7.02 -18.82 -6.84
N THR A 8 7.18 -19.47 -5.69
CA THR A 8 6.09 -20.19 -5.02
C THR A 8 4.98 -19.27 -4.58
N PHE A 9 5.34 -18.08 -4.08
CA PHE A 9 4.38 -17.06 -3.66
C PHE A 9 3.55 -16.53 -4.84
N LEU A 10 4.23 -16.13 -5.94
CA LEU A 10 3.56 -15.72 -7.17
C LEU A 10 2.69 -16.82 -7.77
N GLY A 11 3.23 -18.04 -7.81
CA GLY A 11 2.48 -19.21 -8.30
C GLY A 11 1.20 -19.41 -7.52
N ASN A 12 1.22 -19.26 -6.20
CA ASN A 12 0.03 -19.39 -5.36
C ASN A 12 -1.03 -18.31 -5.61
N ILE A 13 -0.63 -17.06 -5.85
CA ILE A 13 -1.60 -15.99 -6.17
C ILE A 13 -2.21 -16.21 -7.55
N ILE A 14 -1.38 -16.52 -8.55
CA ILE A 14 -1.84 -16.78 -9.92
C ILE A 14 -2.76 -18.00 -9.91
N LYS A 15 -2.36 -19.09 -9.26
CA LYS A 15 -3.20 -20.28 -9.11
C LYS A 15 -4.54 -19.95 -8.45
N THR A 16 -4.53 -19.20 -7.35
CA THR A 16 -5.76 -18.79 -6.67
C THR A 16 -6.69 -17.98 -7.57
N HIS A 17 -6.14 -17.12 -8.42
CA HIS A 17 -6.90 -16.37 -9.41
C HIS A 17 -7.42 -17.28 -10.54
N ASP A 18 -6.60 -18.21 -11.00
CA ASP A 18 -6.94 -19.11 -12.10
C ASP A 18 -7.92 -20.22 -11.68
N ASP A 19 -7.94 -20.58 -10.37
CA ASP A 19 -8.92 -21.51 -9.79
C ASP A 19 -10.37 -20.94 -9.83
N VAL A 20 -10.55 -19.62 -10.00
CA VAL A 20 -11.86 -19.02 -10.26
C VAL A 20 -12.17 -19.17 -11.75
N THR A 21 -13.03 -20.11 -12.10
CA THR A 21 -13.29 -20.48 -13.51
C THR A 21 -14.23 -19.52 -14.23
N GLU A 22 -15.21 -18.94 -13.51
CA GLU A 22 -16.20 -18.03 -14.08
C GLU A 22 -16.13 -16.66 -13.41
N ASN A 23 -16.40 -15.61 -14.19
CA ASN A 23 -16.45 -14.23 -13.68
C ASN A 23 -15.21 -13.87 -12.85
N LYS A 24 -14.02 -13.98 -13.46
CA LYS A 24 -12.75 -13.80 -12.77
C LYS A 24 -12.63 -12.42 -12.10
N PRO A 25 -12.11 -12.34 -10.87
CA PRO A 25 -11.79 -11.07 -10.23
C PRO A 25 -10.63 -10.38 -10.95
N SER A 26 -10.42 -9.09 -10.70
CA SER A 26 -9.15 -8.49 -11.05
C SER A 26 -8.02 -9.09 -10.19
N LEU A 27 -6.81 -9.09 -10.72
CA LEU A 27 -5.64 -9.39 -9.88
C LEU A 27 -5.51 -8.35 -8.77
N LEU A 28 -4.96 -8.79 -7.64
CA LEU A 28 -4.59 -7.90 -6.56
C LEU A 28 -3.58 -6.86 -7.05
N ARG A 29 -3.93 -5.60 -6.97
CA ARG A 29 -3.10 -4.47 -7.39
C ARG A 29 -2.56 -3.74 -6.17
N VAL A 30 -1.25 -3.65 -6.03
CA VAL A 30 -0.62 -2.73 -5.08
C VAL A 30 -0.91 -1.30 -5.53
N SER A 31 -1.56 -0.52 -4.68
CA SER A 31 -1.93 0.87 -4.97
C SER A 31 -0.87 1.85 -4.48
N THR A 32 -0.41 1.68 -3.24
CA THR A 32 0.62 2.54 -2.65
C THR A 32 1.47 1.76 -1.66
N ILE A 33 2.74 2.12 -1.59
CA ILE A 33 3.68 1.63 -0.60
C ILE A 33 4.18 2.83 0.21
N THR A 34 4.31 2.63 1.53
CA THR A 34 5.02 3.56 2.41
C THR A 34 6.32 2.92 2.83
N VAL A 35 7.41 3.61 2.57
CA VAL A 35 8.77 3.19 2.93
C VAL A 35 9.31 4.13 4.00
N MET A 36 10.08 3.61 4.92
CA MET A 36 10.78 4.38 5.94
C MET A 36 12.27 4.10 5.84
N GLY A 37 13.08 5.09 6.13
CA GLY A 37 14.54 5.01 6.25
C GLY A 37 15.09 6.29 6.84
N GLY A 38 16.35 6.60 6.51
CA GLY A 38 16.99 7.84 6.89
C GLY A 38 18.28 7.63 7.66
N ARG A 39 18.65 8.61 8.47
CA ARG A 39 19.85 8.58 9.32
C ARG A 39 19.48 9.04 10.72
N SER A 40 19.99 8.35 11.73
CA SER A 40 19.73 8.72 13.12
C SER A 40 20.41 10.07 13.45
N GLY A 41 19.75 10.88 14.26
CA GLY A 41 20.31 12.16 14.71
C GLY A 41 19.25 13.24 14.84
N SER A 42 19.65 14.36 15.39
CA SER A 42 18.76 15.53 15.52
C SER A 42 18.69 16.28 14.19
N THR A 43 17.47 16.40 13.67
CA THR A 43 17.18 17.18 12.46
C THR A 43 16.15 18.25 12.83
N PRO A 44 16.61 19.41 13.32
CA PRO A 44 15.71 20.51 13.68
C PRO A 44 14.89 20.98 12.47
N LEU A 45 13.57 20.76 12.50
CA LEU A 45 12.71 20.99 11.34
C LEU A 45 12.60 22.47 10.95
N ASN A 46 12.68 23.38 11.92
CA ASN A 46 12.72 24.83 11.65
C ASN A 46 13.98 25.22 10.86
N VAL A 47 15.16 24.73 11.28
CA VAL A 47 16.43 24.99 10.58
C VAL A 47 16.41 24.37 9.18
N PHE A 48 15.85 23.16 9.04
CA PHE A 48 15.67 22.56 7.72
C PHE A 48 14.78 23.43 6.83
N THR A 49 13.64 23.91 7.34
CA THR A 49 12.71 24.75 6.59
C THR A 49 13.35 26.07 6.11
N GLU A 50 14.16 26.69 6.95
CA GLU A 50 14.86 27.96 6.62
C GLU A 50 15.92 27.79 5.52
N LYS A 51 16.60 26.64 5.51
CA LYS A 51 17.69 26.35 4.56
C LYS A 51 17.25 25.60 3.31
N PHE A 52 16.05 25.05 3.32
CA PHE A 52 15.53 24.27 2.19
C PHE A 52 15.16 25.16 1.01
N VAL A 53 15.67 24.86 -0.17
CA VAL A 53 15.36 25.58 -1.40
C VAL A 53 14.13 24.96 -2.06
N ASP A 54 12.99 25.65 -1.96
CA ASP A 54 11.73 25.21 -2.56
C ASP A 54 11.79 25.20 -4.09
N GLY A 55 11.35 24.12 -4.70
CA GLY A 55 11.37 23.95 -6.16
C GLY A 55 12.64 23.30 -6.72
N ASP A 56 13.74 23.24 -5.94
CA ASP A 56 14.95 22.56 -6.39
C ASP A 56 14.70 21.06 -6.62
N ARG A 57 15.24 20.53 -7.71
CA ARG A 57 15.11 19.10 -8.09
C ARG A 57 13.68 18.55 -8.01
N GLY A 58 12.66 19.41 -8.15
CA GLY A 58 11.26 19.03 -8.05
C GLY A 58 10.74 18.78 -6.62
N TRP A 59 11.46 19.27 -5.61
CA TRP A 59 11.04 19.26 -4.21
C TRP A 59 10.22 20.50 -3.86
N LYS A 60 9.20 20.33 -3.03
CA LYS A 60 8.38 21.43 -2.51
C LYS A 60 8.02 21.21 -1.05
N LEU A 61 8.11 22.27 -0.25
CA LEU A 61 7.58 22.27 1.11
C LEU A 61 6.06 22.12 1.08
N GLY A 62 5.53 21.30 1.98
CA GLY A 62 4.09 21.18 2.18
C GLY A 62 3.57 22.33 3.05
N THR A 63 2.32 22.68 2.84
CA THR A 63 1.65 23.74 3.61
C THR A 63 1.20 23.32 5.01
N THR A 64 1.13 22.00 5.28
CA THR A 64 0.72 21.45 6.57
C THR A 64 1.95 20.99 7.36
N HIS A 65 2.23 21.68 8.44
CA HIS A 65 3.24 21.29 9.41
C HIS A 65 2.55 20.66 10.63
N PHE A 66 2.88 19.40 10.90
CA PHE A 66 2.55 18.79 12.19
C PHE A 66 3.71 19.11 13.14
N ASN A 67 3.42 19.32 14.43
CA ASN A 67 4.43 19.67 15.44
C ASN A 67 5.63 18.67 15.50
N ASN A 68 5.47 17.46 14.98
CA ASN A 68 6.45 16.38 15.04
C ASN A 68 6.95 15.91 13.66
N SER A 69 6.58 16.55 12.57
CA SER A 69 7.05 16.19 11.22
C SER A 69 6.87 17.33 10.22
N LEU A 70 7.82 17.46 9.32
CA LEU A 70 7.74 18.33 8.15
C LEU A 70 7.27 17.51 6.96
N THR A 71 6.27 17.99 6.25
CA THR A 71 5.80 17.37 5.00
C THR A 71 6.45 18.07 3.81
N ILE A 72 7.03 17.29 2.93
CA ILE A 72 7.68 17.73 1.69
C ILE A 72 7.05 16.91 0.55
N SER A 73 6.89 17.46 -0.61
CA SER A 73 6.47 16.74 -1.81
C SER A 73 7.59 16.63 -2.82
N LYS A 74 7.75 15.46 -3.41
CA LYS A 74 8.66 15.19 -4.53
C LYS A 74 7.86 14.99 -5.80
N ASN A 75 8.11 15.82 -6.80
CA ASN A 75 7.58 15.59 -8.15
C ASN A 75 8.45 14.53 -8.85
N ILE A 76 7.80 13.44 -9.28
CA ILE A 76 8.45 12.33 -9.99
C ILE A 76 8.15 12.31 -11.49
N GLY A 77 7.64 13.43 -12.03
CA GLY A 77 7.21 13.53 -13.42
C GLY A 77 5.77 13.08 -13.66
N ASN A 78 5.27 13.34 -14.86
CA ASN A 78 3.91 12.99 -15.30
C ASN A 78 2.78 13.43 -14.35
N GLY A 79 2.94 14.57 -13.69
CA GLY A 79 1.98 15.13 -12.73
C GLY A 79 1.83 14.32 -11.44
N LYS A 80 2.76 13.41 -11.14
CA LYS A 80 2.73 12.59 -9.92
C LYS A 80 3.66 13.14 -8.87
N ASN A 81 3.13 13.29 -7.67
CA ASN A 81 3.88 13.67 -6.49
C ASN A 81 3.93 12.53 -5.48
N ARG A 82 5.02 12.48 -4.71
CA ARG A 82 5.16 11.63 -3.53
C ARG A 82 5.21 12.50 -2.29
N SER A 83 4.54 12.04 -1.24
CA SER A 83 4.58 12.71 0.05
C SER A 83 5.73 12.16 0.87
N VAL A 84 6.58 13.04 1.33
CA VAL A 84 7.74 12.73 2.18
C VAL A 84 7.55 13.43 3.51
N LYS A 85 7.72 12.70 4.61
CA LYS A 85 7.72 13.25 5.96
C LYS A 85 9.11 13.10 6.56
N LEU A 86 9.69 14.23 6.95
CA LEU A 86 10.91 14.29 7.72
C LEU A 86 10.58 14.48 9.19
N PHE A 87 11.22 13.70 10.05
CA PHE A 87 11.03 13.73 11.51
C PHE A 87 12.26 14.30 12.21
N PRO A 88 12.11 14.93 13.41
CA PRO A 88 13.22 15.51 14.16
C PRO A 88 14.33 14.51 14.53
N ASN A 89 14.03 13.21 14.56
CA ASN A 89 14.98 12.15 14.86
C ASN A 89 15.69 11.58 13.61
N GLY A 90 15.59 12.28 12.47
CA GLY A 90 16.21 11.90 11.20
C GLY A 90 15.49 10.78 10.43
N LYS A 91 14.34 10.29 10.90
CA LYS A 91 13.52 9.36 10.15
C LYS A 91 12.86 10.07 8.97
N ILE A 92 12.78 9.36 7.85
CA ILE A 92 12.13 9.80 6.62
C ILE A 92 11.07 8.76 6.24
N HIS A 93 9.85 9.20 6.02
CA HIS A 93 8.78 8.36 5.47
C HIS A 93 8.41 8.86 4.08
N VAL A 94 8.42 7.96 3.11
CA VAL A 94 7.95 8.22 1.74
C VAL A 94 6.66 7.47 1.54
N THR A 95 5.59 8.18 1.22
CA THR A 95 4.25 7.62 1.02
C THR A 95 3.81 7.81 -0.43
N GLY A 96 3.15 6.80 -0.97
CA GLY A 96 2.62 6.81 -2.33
C GLY A 96 3.53 6.19 -3.37
N SER A 97 4.66 5.61 -2.97
CA SER A 97 5.55 4.91 -3.89
C SER A 97 4.84 3.76 -4.58
N SER A 98 5.19 3.55 -5.85
CA SER A 98 4.68 2.43 -6.65
C SER A 98 5.48 1.14 -6.39
N THR A 99 6.76 1.30 -6.03
CA THR A 99 7.68 0.21 -5.69
C THR A 99 8.50 0.60 -4.46
N PRO A 100 9.08 -0.36 -3.72
CA PRO A 100 10.02 -0.07 -2.65
C PRO A 100 11.28 0.66 -3.15
N LEU A 101 11.77 0.33 -4.37
CA LEU A 101 12.91 1.00 -5.01
C LEU A 101 12.67 2.51 -5.19
N GLU A 102 11.52 2.88 -5.77
CA GLU A 102 11.14 4.28 -5.92
C GLU A 102 11.18 5.02 -4.58
N GLY A 103 10.71 4.35 -3.51
CA GLY A 103 10.76 4.91 -2.16
C GLY A 103 12.19 5.06 -1.64
N LEU A 104 13.08 4.11 -1.95
CA LEU A 104 14.50 4.16 -1.60
C LEU A 104 15.19 5.34 -2.29
N ASP A 105 15.04 5.46 -3.60
CA ASP A 105 15.67 6.53 -4.38
C ASP A 105 15.28 7.90 -3.82
N ILE A 106 13.99 8.08 -3.48
CA ILE A 106 13.49 9.31 -2.87
C ILE A 106 14.08 9.54 -1.47
N ILE A 107 14.21 8.48 -0.64
CA ILE A 107 14.87 8.60 0.67
C ILE A 107 16.32 9.00 0.53
N GLN A 108 17.06 8.41 -0.42
CA GLN A 108 18.47 8.74 -0.65
C GLN A 108 18.63 10.19 -1.10
N GLU A 109 17.77 10.66 -1.99
CA GLU A 109 17.81 12.02 -2.50
C GLU A 109 17.53 13.06 -1.39
N ILE A 110 16.46 12.88 -0.60
CA ILE A 110 16.17 13.80 0.51
C ILE A 110 17.21 13.70 1.62
N GLN A 111 17.79 12.51 1.86
CA GLN A 111 18.89 12.35 2.82
C GLN A 111 20.13 13.14 2.41
N SER A 112 20.45 13.23 1.12
CA SER A 112 21.55 14.07 0.63
C SER A 112 21.32 15.53 0.98
N ILE A 113 20.09 16.03 0.83
CA ILE A 113 19.74 17.42 1.22
C ILE A 113 19.85 17.59 2.74
N VAL A 114 19.41 16.61 3.52
CA VAL A 114 19.55 16.64 4.99
C VAL A 114 21.02 16.67 5.38
N ASP A 115 21.88 15.85 4.75
CA ASP A 115 23.32 15.79 5.03
C ASP A 115 24.06 17.09 4.59
N GLU A 116 23.57 17.77 3.57
CA GLU A 116 24.08 19.10 3.16
C GLU A 116 23.73 20.19 4.20
N ILE A 117 22.51 20.15 4.73
CA ILE A 117 22.03 21.13 5.74
C ILE A 117 22.62 20.85 7.13
N PHE A 118 22.82 19.59 7.47
CA PHE A 118 23.28 19.11 8.78
C PHE A 118 24.50 18.19 8.63
N PRO A 119 25.69 18.73 8.30
CA PRO A 119 26.87 17.90 8.05
C PRO A 119 27.29 17.06 9.27
N ASP A 120 26.99 17.51 10.49
CA ASP A 120 27.36 16.82 11.74
C ASP A 120 26.68 15.45 11.93
N ILE A 121 25.55 15.20 11.22
CA ILE A 121 24.85 13.91 11.29
C ILE A 121 25.23 12.96 10.15
N LYS A 122 26.07 13.38 9.22
CA LYS A 122 26.40 12.61 8.01
C LYS A 122 27.00 11.22 8.33
N ASP A 123 27.76 11.13 9.39
CA ASP A 123 28.41 9.89 9.82
C ASP A 123 27.60 9.07 10.84
N ASN A 124 26.42 9.56 11.21
CA ASN A 124 25.55 8.85 12.15
C ASN A 124 25.00 7.56 11.55
N PRO A 125 24.61 6.58 12.39
CA PRO A 125 24.07 5.31 11.94
C PRO A 125 22.89 5.46 11.00
N ILE A 126 22.89 4.70 9.91
CA ILE A 126 21.79 4.62 8.97
C ILE A 126 20.62 3.93 9.65
N ILE A 127 19.43 4.49 9.54
CA ILE A 127 18.17 3.84 9.88
C ILE A 127 17.84 2.87 8.74
N PRO A 128 17.80 1.56 9.01
CA PRO A 128 17.54 0.57 7.97
C PRO A 128 16.22 0.86 7.25
N MET A 129 16.25 0.73 5.93
CA MET A 129 15.05 0.90 5.14
C MET A 129 14.08 -0.25 5.39
N ALA A 130 12.80 0.10 5.57
CA ALA A 130 11.74 -0.87 5.78
C ALA A 130 10.44 -0.42 5.10
N THR A 131 9.73 -1.38 4.54
CA THR A 131 8.35 -1.17 4.12
C THR A 131 7.46 -1.15 5.35
N GLN A 132 6.80 -0.01 5.57
CA GLN A 132 5.92 0.20 6.72
C GLN A 132 4.48 -0.16 6.41
N MET A 133 4.05 0.09 5.19
CA MET A 133 2.67 -0.12 4.79
C MET A 133 2.56 -0.41 3.31
N ILE A 134 1.74 -1.40 2.98
CA ILE A 134 1.35 -1.73 1.62
C ILE A 134 -0.17 -1.65 1.55
N ASN A 135 -0.68 -0.85 0.62
CA ASN A 135 -2.09 -0.82 0.30
C ASN A 135 -2.32 -1.50 -1.05
N ALA A 136 -3.40 -2.25 -1.14
CA ALA A 136 -3.74 -2.98 -2.34
C ALA A 136 -5.25 -2.93 -2.60
N THR A 137 -5.63 -3.13 -3.85
CA THR A 137 -7.02 -3.17 -4.28
C THR A 137 -7.24 -4.30 -5.26
N PHE A 138 -8.45 -4.82 -5.28
CA PHE A 138 -8.95 -5.68 -6.35
C PHE A 138 -10.45 -5.48 -6.52
N GLN A 139 -11.03 -6.08 -7.55
CA GLN A 139 -12.45 -6.00 -7.83
C GLN A 139 -12.99 -7.38 -8.25
N VAL A 140 -14.14 -7.74 -7.73
CA VAL A 140 -14.93 -8.85 -8.23
C VAL A 140 -15.94 -8.33 -9.27
N PRO A 141 -16.30 -9.11 -10.32
CA PRO A 141 -17.15 -8.65 -11.42
C PRO A 141 -18.66 -8.74 -11.13
N HIS A 142 -19.03 -8.75 -9.86
CA HIS A 142 -20.42 -8.81 -9.44
C HIS A 142 -20.68 -7.88 -8.26
N GLY A 143 -21.95 -7.53 -8.08
CA GLY A 143 -22.39 -6.75 -6.93
C GLY A 143 -22.38 -7.59 -5.66
N ILE A 144 -22.24 -6.89 -4.54
CA ILE A 144 -22.14 -7.48 -3.20
C ILE A 144 -23.36 -7.09 -2.37
N ASP A 145 -24.07 -8.07 -1.84
CA ASP A 145 -25.02 -7.86 -0.77
C ASP A 145 -24.25 -7.60 0.54
N GLN A 146 -24.24 -6.35 0.96
CA GLN A 146 -23.44 -5.92 2.10
C GLN A 146 -24.00 -6.42 3.44
N MET A 147 -25.31 -6.67 3.54
CA MET A 147 -25.92 -7.23 4.75
C MET A 147 -25.58 -8.72 4.90
N MET A 148 -25.73 -9.49 3.82
CA MET A 148 -25.32 -10.90 3.80
C MET A 148 -23.83 -11.07 4.02
N LEU A 149 -23.01 -10.16 3.44
CA LEU A 149 -21.56 -10.12 3.67
C LEU A 149 -21.25 -9.85 5.14
N LEU A 150 -21.93 -8.88 5.76
CA LEU A 150 -21.75 -8.54 7.18
C LEU A 150 -21.99 -9.75 8.09
N ASP A 151 -23.06 -10.47 7.83
CA ASP A 151 -23.42 -11.64 8.62
C ASP A 151 -22.44 -12.81 8.39
N LEU A 152 -22.02 -13.03 7.14
CA LEU A 152 -21.01 -14.04 6.83
C LEU A 152 -19.65 -13.72 7.48
N LEU A 153 -19.22 -12.45 7.47
CA LEU A 153 -17.99 -12.04 8.13
C LEU A 153 -18.03 -12.23 9.65
N LYS A 154 -19.20 -12.04 10.29
CA LYS A 154 -19.39 -12.30 11.73
C LYS A 154 -19.16 -13.76 12.11
N THR A 155 -19.41 -14.70 11.20
CA THR A 155 -19.12 -16.12 11.44
C THR A 155 -17.62 -16.44 11.39
N GLN A 156 -16.83 -15.58 10.77
CA GLN A 156 -15.39 -15.79 10.54
C GLN A 156 -14.49 -15.21 11.65
N ARG A 157 -14.94 -15.23 12.90
CA ARG A 157 -14.26 -14.58 14.05
C ARG A 157 -12.80 -14.98 14.27
N LYS A 158 -12.39 -16.12 13.76
CA LYS A 158 -11.00 -16.59 13.82
C LYS A 158 -10.05 -15.69 12.99
N TYR A 159 -10.55 -15.14 11.89
CA TYR A 159 -9.75 -14.39 10.92
C TYR A 159 -10.14 -12.92 10.82
N VAL A 160 -11.37 -12.59 11.24
CA VAL A 160 -11.98 -11.28 11.06
C VAL A 160 -12.36 -10.66 12.39
N SER A 161 -12.00 -9.39 12.57
CA SER A 161 -12.35 -8.61 13.75
C SER A 161 -12.78 -7.19 13.37
N LYS A 162 -13.33 -6.44 14.34
CA LYS A 162 -13.73 -5.03 14.18
C LYS A 162 -14.59 -4.81 12.94
N ILE A 163 -15.63 -5.64 12.79
CA ILE A 163 -16.55 -5.53 11.66
C ILE A 163 -17.51 -4.38 11.93
N SER A 164 -17.68 -3.49 10.94
CA SER A 164 -18.63 -2.38 10.99
C SER A 164 -19.21 -2.09 9.62
N PHE A 165 -20.47 -1.69 9.60
CA PHE A 165 -21.16 -1.20 8.41
C PHE A 165 -22.16 -0.13 8.82
N ASN A 166 -21.95 1.08 8.35
CA ASN A 166 -22.90 2.18 8.46
C ASN A 166 -22.89 2.93 7.11
N PRO A 167 -23.86 2.64 6.23
CA PRO A 167 -23.88 3.20 4.87
C PRO A 167 -24.06 4.72 4.84
N GLU A 168 -24.63 5.33 5.89
CA GLU A 168 -24.80 6.78 5.98
C GLU A 168 -23.46 7.51 6.15
N THR A 169 -22.50 6.88 6.81
CA THR A 169 -21.18 7.47 7.04
C THR A 169 -20.12 6.97 6.07
N TYR A 170 -20.23 5.73 5.63
CA TYR A 170 -19.27 5.12 4.71
C TYR A 170 -19.85 3.91 3.97
N ALA A 171 -19.81 3.98 2.66
CA ALA A 171 -20.50 3.03 1.76
C ALA A 171 -19.91 1.61 1.72
N ALA A 172 -18.90 1.27 2.51
CA ALA A 172 -18.28 -0.05 2.52
C ALA A 172 -18.48 -0.77 3.86
N VAL A 173 -18.62 -2.10 3.80
CA VAL A 173 -18.40 -2.96 4.96
C VAL A 173 -16.92 -2.91 5.32
N LYS A 174 -16.61 -2.53 6.56
CA LYS A 174 -15.24 -2.47 7.09
C LYS A 174 -14.97 -3.61 8.04
N CYS A 175 -13.78 -4.18 7.97
CA CYS A 175 -13.31 -5.13 8.98
C CYS A 175 -11.78 -5.09 9.09
N LYS A 176 -11.26 -5.77 10.12
CA LYS A 176 -9.83 -6.06 10.23
C LYS A 176 -9.58 -7.54 10.05
N MET A 177 -8.60 -7.89 9.22
CA MET A 177 -8.13 -9.26 9.03
C MET A 177 -6.62 -9.28 8.72
N PHE A 178 -5.91 -10.26 9.21
CA PHE A 178 -4.46 -10.44 8.98
C PHE A 178 -3.65 -9.14 9.21
N GLY A 179 -4.00 -8.38 10.25
CA GLY A 179 -3.36 -7.10 10.57
C GLY A 179 -3.78 -5.90 9.72
N MET A 180 -4.55 -6.11 8.66
CA MET A 180 -4.98 -5.07 7.72
C MET A 180 -6.40 -4.56 8.00
N SER A 181 -6.68 -3.35 7.56
CA SER A 181 -8.04 -2.84 7.38
C SER A 181 -8.55 -3.19 5.99
N VAL A 182 -9.74 -3.73 5.91
CA VAL A 182 -10.38 -4.11 4.65
C VAL A 182 -11.69 -3.36 4.51
N SER A 183 -11.93 -2.79 3.33
CA SER A 183 -13.17 -2.13 2.96
C SER A 183 -13.75 -2.80 1.71
N ILE A 184 -15.01 -3.25 1.79
CA ILE A 184 -15.69 -3.98 0.72
C ILE A 184 -16.92 -3.19 0.30
N PHE A 185 -16.94 -2.76 -0.95
CA PHE A 185 -18.00 -1.93 -1.51
C PHE A 185 -19.05 -2.77 -2.23
N LYS A 186 -20.28 -2.26 -2.28
CA LYS A 186 -21.41 -2.87 -3.00
C LYS A 186 -21.08 -3.16 -4.47
N THR A 187 -20.21 -2.37 -5.08
CA THR A 187 -19.75 -2.50 -6.48
C THR A 187 -18.73 -3.63 -6.70
N GLY A 188 -18.43 -4.43 -5.70
CA GLY A 188 -17.39 -5.47 -5.79
C GLY A 188 -15.96 -4.96 -5.65
N SER A 189 -15.75 -3.66 -5.47
CA SER A 189 -14.42 -3.11 -5.20
C SER A 189 -13.97 -3.43 -3.77
N VAL A 190 -12.72 -3.82 -3.62
CA VAL A 190 -12.11 -4.16 -2.33
C VAL A 190 -10.81 -3.38 -2.14
N VAL A 191 -10.68 -2.78 -0.97
CA VAL A 191 -9.46 -2.06 -0.55
C VAL A 191 -8.88 -2.76 0.66
N LEU A 192 -7.59 -3.11 0.58
CA LEU A 192 -6.79 -3.63 1.69
C LEU A 192 -5.76 -2.57 2.06
N ALA A 193 -5.75 -2.17 3.31
CA ALA A 193 -4.87 -1.09 3.77
C ALA A 193 -4.10 -1.49 5.04
N GLY A 194 -2.81 -1.17 5.06
CA GLY A 194 -1.97 -1.32 6.25
C GLY A 194 -1.26 -2.66 6.37
N SER A 195 -1.10 -3.43 5.30
CA SER A 195 -0.22 -4.60 5.32
C SER A 195 1.24 -4.17 5.37
N ASN A 196 2.06 -4.89 6.10
CA ASN A 196 3.52 -4.70 6.10
C ASN A 196 4.26 -5.76 5.27
N ASN A 197 3.55 -6.74 4.72
CA ASN A 197 4.15 -7.77 3.88
C ASN A 197 3.18 -8.33 2.84
N PHE A 198 3.71 -8.85 1.75
CA PHE A 198 2.92 -9.40 0.64
C PHE A 198 2.27 -10.76 0.96
N LYS A 199 2.82 -11.51 1.91
CA LYS A 199 2.27 -12.81 2.31
C LYS A 199 0.86 -12.64 2.88
N ASP A 200 0.70 -11.69 3.80
CA ASP A 200 -0.59 -11.43 4.44
C ASP A 200 -1.61 -10.89 3.44
N LEU A 201 -1.17 -10.06 2.48
CA LEU A 201 -2.01 -9.62 1.37
C LEU A 201 -2.52 -10.79 0.53
N ALA A 202 -1.66 -11.77 0.22
CA ALA A 202 -2.05 -12.93 -0.56
C ALA A 202 -3.03 -13.83 0.20
N VAL A 203 -2.79 -14.03 1.50
CA VAL A 203 -3.69 -14.80 2.36
C VAL A 203 -5.07 -14.12 2.44
N ALA A 204 -5.08 -12.79 2.64
CA ALA A 204 -6.31 -12.01 2.67
C ALA A 204 -7.06 -12.06 1.33
N TYR A 205 -6.36 -11.91 0.21
CA TYR A 205 -6.94 -12.00 -1.12
C TYR A 205 -7.65 -13.34 -1.34
N ARG A 206 -6.95 -14.46 -1.06
CA ARG A 206 -7.53 -15.81 -1.16
C ARG A 206 -8.74 -16.00 -0.27
N PHE A 207 -8.66 -15.56 0.97
CA PHE A 207 -9.75 -15.65 1.93
C PHE A 207 -10.97 -14.84 1.47
N LEU A 208 -10.75 -13.61 1.01
CA LEU A 208 -11.80 -12.72 0.52
C LEU A 208 -12.48 -13.28 -0.73
N LEU A 209 -11.74 -13.85 -1.68
CA LEU A 209 -12.36 -14.48 -2.85
C LEU A 209 -13.33 -15.59 -2.45
N LYS A 210 -12.97 -16.45 -1.48
CA LYS A 210 -13.90 -17.49 -0.99
C LYS A 210 -15.21 -16.91 -0.44
N ILE A 211 -15.12 -15.79 0.27
CA ILE A 211 -16.30 -15.12 0.85
C ILE A 211 -17.12 -14.43 -0.23
N LEU A 212 -16.46 -13.64 -1.09
CA LEU A 212 -17.13 -12.79 -2.08
C LEU A 212 -17.77 -13.58 -3.22
N TYR A 213 -17.34 -14.81 -3.47
CA TYR A 213 -17.98 -15.76 -4.42
C TYR A 213 -18.98 -16.69 -3.76
N SER A 214 -19.30 -16.49 -2.48
CA SER A 214 -20.42 -17.21 -1.85
C SER A 214 -21.74 -16.80 -2.49
N LYS A 215 -22.58 -17.78 -2.84
CA LYS A 215 -23.89 -17.55 -3.47
C LYS A 215 -24.79 -16.60 -2.67
N SER A 216 -24.65 -16.60 -1.35
CA SER A 216 -25.42 -15.71 -0.47
C SER A 216 -24.99 -14.23 -0.55
N VAL A 217 -23.79 -13.94 -1.02
CA VAL A 217 -23.20 -12.59 -1.05
C VAL A 217 -23.31 -11.95 -2.44
N VAL A 218 -23.36 -12.76 -3.49
CA VAL A 218 -23.44 -12.31 -4.88
C VAL A 218 -24.84 -11.81 -5.19
N THR A 219 -25.00 -10.57 -5.69
CA THR A 219 -26.33 -10.03 -6.04
C THR A 219 -26.65 -10.19 -7.53
N HIS A 220 -25.79 -9.67 -8.40
CA HIS A 220 -25.97 -9.68 -9.86
C HIS A 220 -24.61 -9.47 -10.53
N SER A 221 -24.46 -9.96 -11.75
CA SER A 221 -23.31 -9.66 -12.59
C SER A 221 -23.30 -8.17 -12.93
N LEU A 222 -22.23 -7.48 -12.67
CA LEU A 222 -22.04 -6.14 -13.15
C LEU A 222 -21.66 -6.22 -14.61
N ASN A 223 -22.36 -5.49 -15.48
CA ASN A 223 -21.91 -5.24 -16.85
C ASN A 223 -20.66 -4.35 -16.77
N ILE A 224 -19.55 -4.95 -16.40
CA ILE A 224 -18.25 -4.32 -16.55
C ILE A 224 -18.01 -4.34 -18.04
N LYS A 225 -18.22 -3.19 -18.73
CA LYS A 225 -17.72 -3.01 -20.10
C LYS A 225 -16.30 -3.55 -20.09
N GLU A 226 -16.04 -4.59 -20.87
CA GLU A 226 -14.72 -5.18 -21.03
C GLU A 226 -13.74 -4.07 -21.32
N ARG A 227 -13.10 -3.59 -20.29
CA ARG A 227 -11.90 -2.78 -20.43
C ARG A 227 -10.81 -3.78 -20.75
N GLU A 228 -10.43 -3.80 -22.01
CA GLU A 228 -9.30 -4.55 -22.53
C GLU A 228 -8.12 -4.62 -21.58
N PRO A 229 -7.22 -5.56 -21.75
CA PRO A 229 -6.57 -6.41 -20.79
C PRO A 229 -5.66 -5.65 -19.84
N MET A 230 -6.25 -4.82 -19.00
CA MET A 230 -5.58 -4.21 -17.84
C MET A 230 -4.95 -5.27 -16.95
N TRP A 231 -5.41 -6.52 -17.03
CA TRP A 231 -4.87 -7.62 -16.24
C TRP A 231 -3.45 -8.05 -16.66
N VAL A 232 -3.06 -7.97 -17.94
CA VAL A 232 -1.69 -8.27 -18.39
C VAL A 232 -0.72 -7.19 -17.89
N TYR A 233 -1.13 -5.94 -17.98
CA TYR A 233 -0.36 -4.82 -17.46
C TYR A 233 -0.30 -4.83 -15.93
N GLN A 234 -1.41 -5.15 -15.26
CA GLN A 234 -1.51 -5.31 -13.82
C GLN A 234 -0.66 -6.47 -13.33
N LYS A 235 -0.64 -7.60 -14.05
CA LYS A 235 0.21 -8.75 -13.75
C LYS A 235 1.70 -8.38 -13.83
N LYS A 236 2.12 -7.65 -14.86
CA LYS A 236 3.50 -7.17 -15.00
C LYS A 236 3.89 -6.20 -13.88
N LYS A 237 3.05 -5.20 -13.58
CA LYS A 237 3.30 -4.25 -12.48
C LYS A 237 3.32 -4.94 -11.11
N PHE A 238 2.42 -5.86 -10.87
CA PHE A 238 2.37 -6.62 -9.63
C PHE A 238 3.63 -7.48 -9.47
N ILE A 239 4.06 -8.18 -10.52
CA ILE A 239 5.29 -8.97 -10.53
C ILE A 239 6.50 -8.08 -10.29
N GLN A 240 6.56 -6.90 -10.92
CA GLN A 240 7.66 -5.97 -10.73
C GLN A 240 7.71 -5.44 -9.29
N SER A 241 6.59 -4.97 -8.73
CA SER A 241 6.55 -4.46 -7.36
C SER A 241 6.95 -5.50 -6.32
N ILE A 242 6.64 -6.78 -6.59
CA ILE A 242 7.07 -7.87 -5.72
C ILE A 242 8.57 -8.18 -5.90
N ARG A 243 9.09 -8.19 -7.12
CA ARG A 243 10.54 -8.36 -7.36
C ARG A 243 11.35 -7.30 -6.64
N ASP A 244 10.92 -6.05 -6.76
CA ASP A 244 11.59 -4.92 -6.13
C ASP A 244 11.59 -5.07 -4.59
N PHE A 245 10.47 -5.51 -4.01
CA PHE A 245 10.40 -5.78 -2.57
C PHE A 245 11.40 -6.84 -2.09
N TYR A 246 11.57 -7.94 -2.84
CA TYR A 246 12.48 -9.01 -2.44
C TYR A 246 13.95 -8.71 -2.67
N LEU A 247 14.29 -7.79 -3.58
CA LEU A 247 15.67 -7.32 -3.76
C LEU A 247 16.15 -6.49 -2.57
N PHE A 248 15.23 -5.87 -1.80
CA PHE A 248 15.54 -5.06 -0.62
C PHE A 248 15.36 -5.77 0.72
N SER A 249 14.77 -6.96 0.72
CA SER A 249 14.56 -7.74 1.96
C SER A 249 15.76 -8.64 2.30
N LYS A 250 16.84 -8.54 1.52
CA LYS A 250 18.14 -9.15 1.79
C LYS A 250 19.08 -8.12 2.37
#